data_2c150fd1093ac15875e42179154f95d0
#
_entry.id   2c150fd1093ac15875e42179154f95d0
#
_cell.length_a   1.000
_cell.length_b   1.000
_cell.length_c   1.000
_cell.angle_alpha   90.00
_cell.angle_beta   90.00
_cell.angle_gamma   90.00
#
_symmetry.space_group_name_H-M   'P 1'
#
loop_
_entity.id
_entity.type
_entity.pdbx_description
1 polymer ?
#
loop_
_entity_poly.entity_id
_entity_poly.type
_entity_poly.pdbx_seq_one_letter_code
_entity_poly.pdbx_strand_id
1 'polypeptide(L)'
;MSNEMKIRFWGVRGSYPTPGAGTVKYGGNTPSVEVQAGNRTIILDAGTGIIPLGRELARTKRAGELLLLFSHLHHDHTQGFPFFVPAYMPNAKLHIYGPDGTHESLKNVLEHNQSSETFPISLRDMSSSKEIQAVRESQVIVWDEAGVRVAESAVGLSDEAVVIRIHKSYAHPGGVFVYRITWHGQSIVYATDTEGYVGTDKRLVKFAKDADVLIHDSQYLDEHYWGQLEGFPATQGYGHSTVTMACEVAASSLAGQLVLFHHDPAYTDNMLAGMERTAKSLFADSVAAHEGLEITLSPRFDYANAPLSAKEREVQYAQNG
;
A
#
# COMPACT_ATOMS: atom_id res chain seq x y z
N MET A 1 -22.02 -8.95 -6.67
CA MET A 1 -21.07 -8.23 -5.79
C MET A 1 -20.57 -7.04 -6.60
N SER A 2 -20.29 -5.90 -6.00
CA SER A 2 -19.72 -4.78 -6.76
C SER A 2 -18.29 -5.13 -7.15
N ASN A 3 -17.91 -4.82 -8.40
CA ASN A 3 -16.53 -4.98 -8.89
C ASN A 3 -15.69 -3.73 -8.56
N GLU A 4 -16.04 -3.04 -7.47
CA GLU A 4 -15.31 -1.86 -6.98
C GLU A 4 -14.15 -2.27 -6.11
N MET A 5 -12.99 -1.65 -6.32
CA MET A 5 -11.87 -1.76 -5.41
C MET A 5 -11.90 -0.58 -4.42
N LYS A 6 -11.74 -0.86 -3.13
CA LYS A 6 -11.74 0.16 -2.08
C LYS A 6 -10.41 0.17 -1.35
N ILE A 7 -9.93 1.37 -1.06
CA ILE A 7 -8.72 1.61 -0.28
C ILE A 7 -9.15 2.31 1.00
N ARG A 8 -8.66 1.87 2.15
CA ARG A 8 -8.86 2.57 3.44
C ARG A 8 -7.55 2.66 4.20
N PHE A 9 -7.28 3.84 4.72
CA PHE A 9 -6.06 4.14 5.46
C PHE A 9 -6.32 4.01 6.96
N TRP A 10 -5.49 3.21 7.64
CA TRP A 10 -5.59 2.93 9.08
C TRP A 10 -4.42 3.48 9.87
N GLY A 11 -3.30 3.74 9.21
CA GLY A 11 -2.12 4.37 9.74
C GLY A 11 -1.34 5.01 8.60
N VAL A 12 -0.83 6.22 8.80
CA VAL A 12 -0.29 7.09 7.74
C VAL A 12 1.03 7.76 8.12
N ARG A 13 1.49 7.59 9.38
CA ARG A 13 2.73 8.20 9.89
C ARG A 13 3.93 7.31 9.64
N GLY A 14 5.05 7.91 9.28
CA GLY A 14 6.34 7.22 9.21
C GLY A 14 7.02 7.07 10.56
N SER A 15 8.03 6.24 10.62
CA SER A 15 9.01 6.04 11.68
C SER A 15 8.48 5.61 13.04
N TYR A 16 7.51 6.32 13.65
CA TYR A 16 6.93 5.98 14.95
C TYR A 16 5.54 6.59 15.13
N PRO A 17 4.68 5.96 15.97
CA PRO A 17 3.34 6.49 16.22
C PRO A 17 3.39 7.79 17.00
N THR A 18 2.57 8.75 16.61
CA THR A 18 2.54 10.09 17.21
C THR A 18 1.12 10.53 17.60
N PRO A 19 0.54 9.91 18.64
CA PRO A 19 -0.76 10.31 19.16
C PRO A 19 -0.66 11.66 19.88
N GLY A 20 -1.58 12.58 19.58
CA GLY A 20 -1.57 13.88 20.25
C GLY A 20 -2.58 14.86 19.67
N ALA A 21 -2.77 15.98 20.35
CA ALA A 21 -3.71 17.03 19.93
C ALA A 21 -3.37 17.63 18.56
N GLY A 22 -2.08 17.64 18.19
CA GLY A 22 -1.59 18.17 16.91
C GLY A 22 -1.72 17.22 15.72
N THR A 23 -2.18 15.96 15.95
CA THR A 23 -2.25 14.90 14.93
C THR A 23 -3.64 14.27 14.80
N VAL A 24 -4.66 14.89 15.40
CA VAL A 24 -6.03 14.33 15.47
C VAL A 24 -6.68 14.23 14.09
N LYS A 25 -6.41 15.20 13.20
CA LYS A 25 -7.04 15.27 11.88
C LYS A 25 -6.49 14.21 10.93
N TYR A 26 -5.17 14.04 10.86
CA TYR A 26 -4.55 13.09 9.94
C TYR A 26 -4.28 11.73 10.59
N GLY A 27 -4.26 11.67 11.91
CA GLY A 27 -3.97 10.46 12.66
C GLY A 27 -2.51 10.33 13.08
N GLY A 28 -2.26 9.42 14.02
CA GLY A 28 -0.94 9.19 14.62
C GLY A 28 -0.41 7.78 14.47
N ASN A 29 -1.15 6.85 13.83
CA ASN A 29 -0.72 5.47 13.64
C ASN A 29 0.26 5.33 12.47
N THR A 30 1.18 4.36 12.61
CA THR A 30 2.16 3.99 11.58
C THR A 30 1.54 3.10 10.50
N PRO A 31 2.22 2.85 9.35
CA PRO A 31 1.62 2.42 8.11
C PRO A 31 0.76 1.16 8.20
N SER A 32 -0.48 1.28 7.79
CA SER A 32 -1.35 0.15 7.48
C SER A 32 -2.46 0.61 6.54
N VAL A 33 -2.55 -0.02 5.35
CA VAL A 33 -3.55 0.31 4.34
C VAL A 33 -4.33 -0.94 3.98
N GLU A 34 -5.66 -0.86 4.03
CA GLU A 34 -6.57 -1.91 3.60
C GLU A 34 -6.96 -1.69 2.14
N VAL A 35 -6.82 -2.73 1.31
CA VAL A 35 -7.36 -2.78 -0.04
C VAL A 35 -8.39 -3.89 -0.09
N GLN A 36 -9.63 -3.55 -0.43
CA GLN A 36 -10.71 -4.49 -0.58
C GLN A 36 -11.05 -4.65 -2.07
N ALA A 37 -10.89 -5.86 -2.61
CA ALA A 37 -11.23 -6.25 -3.97
C ALA A 37 -12.37 -7.29 -3.91
N GLY A 38 -13.61 -6.82 -4.05
CA GLY A 38 -14.79 -7.64 -3.78
C GLY A 38 -14.85 -8.10 -2.33
N ASN A 39 -14.79 -9.43 -2.10
CA ASN A 39 -14.74 -10.03 -0.75
C ASN A 39 -13.31 -10.32 -0.25
N ARG A 40 -12.29 -9.99 -1.02
CA ARG A 40 -10.87 -10.22 -0.68
C ARG A 40 -10.32 -9.00 0.04
N THR A 41 -9.66 -9.22 1.17
CA THR A 41 -9.03 -8.17 1.96
C THR A 41 -7.51 -8.32 1.92
N ILE A 42 -6.84 -7.31 1.36
CA ILE A 42 -5.38 -7.19 1.29
C ILE A 42 -4.97 -6.09 2.24
N ILE A 43 -3.95 -6.33 3.03
CA ILE A 43 -3.41 -5.38 4.00
C ILE A 43 -1.97 -5.08 3.60
N LEU A 44 -1.65 -3.80 3.47
CA LEU A 44 -0.31 -3.31 3.16
C LEU A 44 0.29 -2.75 4.44
N ASP A 45 1.32 -3.41 4.92
CA ASP A 45 2.04 -3.19 6.17
C ASP A 45 1.22 -3.36 7.45
N ALA A 46 1.94 -3.64 8.53
CA ALA A 46 1.42 -3.93 9.86
C ALA A 46 1.99 -3.00 10.94
N GLY A 47 2.07 -1.70 10.63
CA GLY A 47 2.30 -0.68 11.63
C GLY A 47 1.16 -0.61 12.65
N THR A 48 1.17 0.37 13.54
CA THR A 48 0.13 0.46 14.59
C THR A 48 -1.29 0.62 14.03
N GLY A 49 -1.44 1.10 12.79
CA GLY A 49 -2.73 1.17 12.09
C GLY A 49 -3.43 -0.18 11.91
N ILE A 50 -2.69 -1.31 11.90
CA ILE A 50 -3.29 -2.64 11.79
C ILE A 50 -4.13 -3.01 13.02
N ILE A 51 -3.89 -2.36 14.17
CA ILE A 51 -4.59 -2.64 15.42
C ILE A 51 -6.08 -2.28 15.32
N PRO A 52 -6.46 -1.04 14.98
CA PRO A 52 -7.87 -0.70 14.75
C PRO A 52 -8.46 -1.45 13.54
N LEU A 53 -7.70 -1.67 12.47
CA LEU A 53 -8.14 -2.50 11.34
C LEU A 53 -8.52 -3.91 11.80
N GLY A 54 -7.69 -4.58 12.60
CA GLY A 54 -7.94 -5.93 13.08
C GLY A 54 -9.22 -6.04 13.91
N ARG A 55 -9.51 -5.03 14.75
CA ARG A 55 -10.76 -4.94 15.51
C ARG A 55 -11.98 -4.79 14.60
N GLU A 56 -11.86 -3.96 13.56
CA GLU A 56 -12.92 -3.75 12.58
C GLU A 56 -13.19 -5.01 11.75
N LEU A 57 -12.17 -5.71 11.28
CA LEU A 57 -12.30 -6.98 10.56
C LEU A 57 -13.01 -8.05 11.41
N ALA A 58 -12.65 -8.15 12.69
CA ALA A 58 -13.30 -9.08 13.64
C ALA A 58 -14.77 -8.69 13.86
N ARG A 59 -15.05 -7.40 14.11
CA ARG A 59 -16.41 -6.87 14.34
C ARG A 59 -17.33 -7.10 13.14
N THR A 60 -16.81 -6.90 11.91
CA THR A 60 -17.56 -7.03 10.65
C THR A 60 -17.52 -8.44 10.06
N LYS A 61 -16.91 -9.41 10.76
CA LYS A 61 -16.76 -10.82 10.33
C LYS A 61 -16.01 -10.97 8.98
N ARG A 62 -15.10 -10.06 8.68
CA ARG A 62 -14.24 -10.10 7.49
C ARG A 62 -12.82 -10.64 7.76
N ALA A 63 -12.61 -11.28 8.90
CA ALA A 63 -11.32 -11.82 9.33
C ALA A 63 -11.08 -13.29 8.89
N GLY A 64 -11.82 -13.81 7.92
CA GLY A 64 -11.74 -15.22 7.52
C GLY A 64 -10.43 -15.57 6.80
N GLU A 65 -10.20 -15.01 5.62
CA GLU A 65 -8.97 -15.16 4.82
C GLU A 65 -8.43 -13.78 4.46
N LEU A 66 -7.17 -13.52 4.80
CA LEU A 66 -6.52 -12.23 4.66
C LEU A 66 -5.15 -12.37 4.02
N LEU A 67 -4.78 -11.41 3.16
CA LEU A 67 -3.46 -11.31 2.59
C LEU A 67 -2.75 -10.08 3.18
N LEU A 68 -1.69 -10.29 3.94
CA LEU A 68 -0.83 -9.25 4.51
C LEU A 68 0.48 -9.18 3.71
N LEU A 69 0.79 -8.00 3.21
CA LEU A 69 1.99 -7.71 2.43
C LEU A 69 2.87 -6.72 3.17
N PHE A 70 4.10 -7.11 3.45
CA PHE A 70 5.11 -6.21 3.99
C PHE A 70 5.90 -5.54 2.85
N SER A 71 5.94 -4.21 2.84
CA SER A 71 6.81 -3.47 1.94
C SER A 71 8.28 -3.70 2.28
N HIS A 72 8.59 -3.65 3.56
CA HIS A 72 9.87 -3.98 4.17
C HIS A 72 9.69 -4.25 5.68
N LEU A 73 10.79 -4.47 6.41
CA LEU A 73 10.70 -5.00 7.77
C LEU A 73 11.14 -4.00 8.85
N HIS A 74 11.13 -2.70 8.56
CA HIS A 74 11.36 -1.69 9.58
C HIS A 74 10.25 -1.71 10.64
N HIS A 75 10.59 -1.21 11.82
CA HIS A 75 9.76 -1.37 13.00
C HIS A 75 8.37 -0.75 12.85
N ASP A 76 8.26 0.42 12.26
CA ASP A 76 7.01 1.13 12.04
C ASP A 76 6.05 0.40 11.06
N HIS A 77 6.55 -0.53 10.24
CA HIS A 77 5.75 -1.38 9.37
C HIS A 77 5.41 -2.74 9.97
N THR A 78 5.99 -3.11 11.12
CA THR A 78 5.82 -4.45 11.71
C THR A 78 5.29 -4.41 13.15
N GLN A 79 5.45 -3.31 13.88
CA GLN A 79 5.21 -3.22 15.33
C GLN A 79 3.75 -3.44 15.77
N GLY A 80 2.79 -3.27 14.87
CA GLY A 80 1.37 -3.49 15.17
C GLY A 80 0.94 -4.95 15.04
N PHE A 81 1.71 -5.79 14.33
CA PHE A 81 1.35 -7.17 14.06
C PHE A 81 1.09 -8.01 15.31
N PRO A 82 1.86 -7.91 16.41
CA PRO A 82 1.60 -8.64 17.64
C PRO A 82 0.21 -8.35 18.25
N PHE A 83 -0.42 -7.24 17.90
CA PHE A 83 -1.75 -6.82 18.40
C PHE A 83 -2.88 -7.02 17.37
N PHE A 84 -2.59 -7.68 16.25
CA PHE A 84 -3.55 -7.90 15.18
C PHE A 84 -4.57 -8.99 15.56
N VAL A 85 -5.80 -8.58 15.91
CA VAL A 85 -6.84 -9.48 16.40
C VAL A 85 -7.07 -10.73 15.54
N PRO A 86 -7.13 -10.66 14.19
CA PRO A 86 -7.31 -11.85 13.36
C PRO A 86 -6.21 -12.90 13.53
N ALA A 87 -4.99 -12.52 13.93
CA ALA A 87 -3.91 -13.47 14.17
C ALA A 87 -4.19 -14.44 15.36
N TYR A 88 -5.12 -14.07 16.24
CA TYR A 88 -5.56 -14.86 17.39
C TYR A 88 -6.88 -15.60 17.16
N MET A 89 -7.48 -15.49 15.99
CA MET A 89 -8.76 -16.12 15.69
C MET A 89 -8.53 -17.49 15.02
N PRO A 90 -8.98 -18.62 15.61
CA PRO A 90 -8.71 -19.96 15.07
C PRO A 90 -9.29 -20.22 13.69
N ASN A 91 -10.32 -19.47 13.29
CA ASN A 91 -10.96 -19.56 11.98
C ASN A 91 -10.37 -18.58 10.95
N ALA A 92 -9.38 -17.77 11.33
CA ALA A 92 -8.68 -16.89 10.40
C ALA A 92 -7.53 -17.62 9.71
N LYS A 93 -7.32 -17.30 8.44
CA LYS A 93 -6.19 -17.72 7.61
C LYS A 93 -5.45 -16.51 7.11
N LEU A 94 -4.17 -16.42 7.46
CA LEU A 94 -3.31 -15.29 7.11
C LEU A 94 -2.26 -15.75 6.10
N HIS A 95 -2.27 -15.18 4.91
CA HIS A 95 -1.16 -15.23 3.97
C HIS A 95 -0.30 -14.00 4.22
N ILE A 96 0.94 -14.19 4.63
CA ILE A 96 1.86 -13.14 5.04
C ILE A 96 3.07 -13.19 4.11
N TYR A 97 3.17 -12.22 3.22
CA TYR A 97 4.22 -12.17 2.21
C TYR A 97 4.98 -10.84 2.28
N GLY A 98 6.25 -10.88 1.90
CA GLY A 98 7.12 -9.71 1.92
C GLY A 98 8.55 -10.06 1.51
N PRO A 99 9.50 -9.12 1.60
CA PRO A 99 10.92 -9.42 1.41
C PRO A 99 11.48 -10.19 2.60
N ASP A 100 12.54 -10.94 2.36
CA ASP A 100 13.47 -11.26 3.44
C ASP A 100 14.24 -9.99 3.84
N GLY A 101 14.59 -9.88 5.11
CA GLY A 101 15.54 -8.88 5.59
C GLY A 101 16.96 -9.16 5.08
N THR A 102 17.85 -8.22 5.34
CA THR A 102 19.26 -8.33 4.88
C THR A 102 19.99 -9.52 5.50
N HIS A 103 19.66 -9.85 6.75
CA HIS A 103 20.34 -10.89 7.54
C HIS A 103 19.40 -11.98 8.07
N GLU A 104 18.10 -11.73 8.09
CA GLU A 104 17.10 -12.65 8.63
C GLU A 104 15.93 -12.82 7.65
N SER A 105 15.26 -13.98 7.72
CA SER A 105 14.03 -14.20 6.93
C SER A 105 12.87 -13.36 7.48
N LEU A 106 11.87 -13.08 6.63
CA LEU A 106 10.60 -12.46 7.05
C LEU A 106 10.03 -13.12 8.30
N LYS A 107 10.00 -14.46 8.33
CA LYS A 107 9.48 -15.22 9.46
C LYS A 107 10.27 -14.98 10.74
N ASN A 108 11.62 -14.98 10.67
CA ASN A 108 12.47 -14.78 11.83
C ASN A 108 12.30 -13.38 12.41
N VAL A 109 12.16 -12.34 11.56
CA VAL A 109 11.92 -10.98 12.04
C VAL A 109 10.58 -10.91 12.81
N LEU A 110 9.52 -11.54 12.29
CA LEU A 110 8.23 -11.58 12.99
C LEU A 110 8.31 -12.39 14.29
N GLU A 111 9.07 -13.50 14.33
CA GLU A 111 9.31 -14.26 15.56
C GLU A 111 10.13 -13.46 16.58
N HIS A 112 11.12 -12.69 16.14
CA HIS A 112 11.96 -11.85 16.99
C HIS A 112 11.16 -10.72 17.65
N ASN A 113 10.26 -10.07 16.89
CA ASN A 113 9.36 -9.03 17.41
C ASN A 113 8.39 -9.57 18.47
N GLN A 114 8.25 -10.89 18.59
CA GLN A 114 7.41 -11.62 19.54
C GLN A 114 8.23 -12.60 20.37
N SER A 115 9.51 -12.28 20.63
CA SER A 115 10.31 -13.02 21.62
C SER A 115 9.80 -12.74 23.03
N SER A 116 10.05 -13.66 23.95
CA SER A 116 9.61 -13.56 25.35
C SER A 116 10.04 -12.27 26.05
N GLU A 117 11.12 -11.66 25.59
CA GLU A 117 11.66 -10.42 26.12
C GLU A 117 10.91 -9.18 25.64
N THR A 118 10.23 -9.29 24.48
CA THR A 118 9.55 -8.15 23.84
C THR A 118 8.03 -8.27 23.87
N PHE A 119 7.51 -9.52 23.83
CA PHE A 119 6.06 -9.77 23.78
C PHE A 119 5.71 -11.13 24.43
N PRO A 120 4.61 -11.21 25.24
CA PRO A 120 4.31 -12.43 26.01
C PRO A 120 3.76 -13.61 25.19
N ILE A 121 3.34 -13.38 23.94
CA ILE A 121 2.74 -14.40 23.07
C ILE A 121 3.60 -14.57 21.84
N SER A 122 4.15 -15.75 21.65
CA SER A 122 4.97 -16.03 20.46
C SER A 122 4.12 -16.10 19.19
N LEU A 123 4.76 -15.89 18.03
CA LEU A 123 4.10 -16.05 16.71
C LEU A 123 3.43 -17.42 16.55
N ARG A 124 4.01 -18.45 17.15
CA ARG A 124 3.49 -19.83 17.13
C ARG A 124 2.22 -19.99 17.96
N ASP A 125 2.09 -19.25 19.07
CA ASP A 125 0.96 -19.35 19.99
C ASP A 125 -0.28 -18.58 19.50
N MET A 126 -0.14 -17.74 18.48
CA MET A 126 -1.29 -17.12 17.81
C MET A 126 -2.12 -18.18 17.08
N SER A 127 -3.41 -18.24 17.36
CA SER A 127 -4.30 -19.37 17.01
C SER A 127 -4.67 -19.46 15.52
N SER A 128 -4.49 -18.39 14.73
CA SER A 128 -4.82 -18.42 13.28
C SER A 128 -3.90 -19.34 12.49
N SER A 129 -4.39 -19.87 11.38
CA SER A 129 -3.52 -20.46 10.36
C SER A 129 -2.68 -19.37 9.68
N LYS A 130 -1.37 -19.56 9.60
CA LYS A 130 -0.44 -18.60 8.97
C LYS A 130 0.45 -19.27 7.94
N GLU A 131 0.45 -18.73 6.74
CA GLU A 131 1.42 -19.03 5.68
C GLU A 131 2.34 -17.82 5.55
N ILE A 132 3.60 -17.98 5.94
CA ILE A 132 4.61 -16.89 5.90
C ILE A 132 5.64 -17.26 4.86
N GLN A 133 5.76 -16.43 3.81
CA GLN A 133 6.64 -16.69 2.68
C GLN A 133 7.32 -15.41 2.20
N ALA A 134 8.64 -15.46 2.03
CA ALA A 134 9.37 -14.44 1.31
C ALA A 134 9.08 -14.53 -0.20
N VAL A 135 8.91 -13.36 -0.83
CA VAL A 135 8.68 -13.22 -2.26
C VAL A 135 9.77 -12.38 -2.92
N ARG A 136 9.82 -12.36 -4.25
CA ARG A 136 10.84 -11.66 -5.03
C ARG A 136 10.21 -10.80 -6.13
N GLU A 137 10.95 -9.78 -6.60
CA GLU A 137 10.52 -8.86 -7.66
C GLU A 137 10.06 -9.56 -8.94
N SER A 138 10.66 -10.72 -9.28
CA SER A 138 10.28 -11.50 -10.48
C SER A 138 8.97 -12.26 -10.34
N GLN A 139 8.43 -12.36 -9.13
CA GLN A 139 7.22 -13.12 -8.83
C GLN A 139 5.98 -12.23 -8.82
N VAL A 140 4.83 -12.86 -8.94
CA VAL A 140 3.52 -12.23 -8.75
C VAL A 140 2.74 -12.99 -7.68
N ILE A 141 1.96 -12.27 -6.90
CA ILE A 141 1.01 -12.87 -5.96
C ILE A 141 -0.35 -12.82 -6.64
N VAL A 142 -1.04 -13.95 -6.62
CA VAL A 142 -2.35 -14.12 -7.27
C VAL A 142 -3.36 -14.56 -6.22
N TRP A 143 -4.52 -13.91 -6.21
CA TRP A 143 -5.67 -14.34 -5.42
C TRP A 143 -6.88 -14.52 -6.33
N ASP A 144 -7.25 -15.75 -6.61
CA ASP A 144 -8.40 -16.13 -7.41
C ASP A 144 -9.27 -17.17 -6.68
N GLU A 145 -10.10 -17.92 -7.41
CA GLU A 145 -10.96 -18.97 -6.84
C GLU A 145 -10.17 -20.16 -6.26
N ALA A 146 -8.94 -20.38 -6.74
CA ALA A 146 -8.05 -21.42 -6.20
C ALA A 146 -7.35 -20.99 -4.90
N GLY A 147 -7.54 -19.73 -4.46
CA GLY A 147 -6.95 -19.15 -3.26
C GLY A 147 -5.76 -18.26 -3.56
N VAL A 148 -5.00 -17.93 -2.50
CA VAL A 148 -3.79 -17.09 -2.58
C VAL A 148 -2.59 -17.98 -2.93
N ARG A 149 -1.75 -17.53 -3.87
CA ARG A 149 -0.50 -18.21 -4.23
C ARG A 149 0.53 -17.28 -4.83
N VAL A 150 1.78 -17.69 -4.80
CA VAL A 150 2.88 -17.05 -5.53
C VAL A 150 3.07 -17.76 -6.86
N ALA A 151 3.24 -17.00 -7.95
CA ALA A 151 3.45 -17.51 -9.31
C ALA A 151 4.60 -16.76 -9.99
N GLU A 152 5.20 -17.37 -11.00
CA GLU A 152 6.28 -16.75 -11.78
C GLU A 152 5.75 -15.81 -12.88
N SER A 153 4.46 -15.86 -13.20
CA SER A 153 3.84 -15.03 -14.24
C SER A 153 2.36 -14.83 -14.00
N ALA A 154 1.84 -13.72 -14.49
CA ALA A 154 0.41 -13.41 -14.53
C ALA A 154 -0.25 -13.77 -15.88
N VAL A 155 0.46 -14.43 -16.79
CA VAL A 155 -0.09 -14.79 -18.11
C VAL A 155 -1.18 -15.84 -17.98
N GLY A 156 -2.32 -15.60 -18.64
CA GLY A 156 -3.46 -16.53 -18.67
C GLY A 156 -4.38 -16.47 -17.46
N LEU A 157 -4.19 -15.50 -16.55
CA LEU A 157 -5.14 -15.26 -15.47
C LEU A 157 -6.40 -14.53 -15.98
N SER A 158 -7.53 -14.82 -15.34
CA SER A 158 -8.79 -14.10 -15.61
C SER A 158 -8.81 -12.72 -14.94
N ASP A 159 -9.67 -11.83 -15.40
CA ASP A 159 -9.89 -10.52 -14.80
C ASP A 159 -10.49 -10.60 -13.38
N GLU A 160 -11.04 -11.76 -13.00
CA GLU A 160 -11.54 -12.05 -11.65
C GLU A 160 -10.41 -12.27 -10.64
N ALA A 161 -9.19 -12.54 -11.11
CA ALA A 161 -8.03 -12.70 -10.25
C ALA A 161 -7.50 -11.33 -9.79
N VAL A 162 -7.25 -11.19 -8.49
CA VAL A 162 -6.40 -10.10 -8.00
C VAL A 162 -4.95 -10.47 -8.31
N VAL A 163 -4.26 -9.58 -9.00
CA VAL A 163 -2.86 -9.76 -9.37
C VAL A 163 -2.01 -8.70 -8.71
N ILE A 164 -1.02 -9.11 -7.94
CA ILE A 164 -0.10 -8.20 -7.25
C ILE A 164 1.29 -8.39 -7.84
N ARG A 165 1.80 -7.35 -8.48
CA ARG A 165 3.16 -7.28 -9.00
C ARG A 165 4.05 -6.58 -8.00
N ILE A 166 5.33 -6.92 -8.02
CA ILE A 166 6.34 -6.46 -7.09
C ILE A 166 7.44 -5.75 -7.87
N HIS A 167 7.81 -4.56 -7.39
CA HIS A 167 9.02 -3.86 -7.82
C HIS A 167 9.90 -3.63 -6.60
N LYS A 168 11.18 -3.97 -6.67
CA LYS A 168 12.15 -3.70 -5.61
C LYS A 168 12.86 -2.37 -5.86
N SER A 169 12.62 -1.40 -4.99
CA SER A 169 13.36 -0.15 -4.93
C SER A 169 14.52 -0.26 -3.95
N TYR A 170 15.65 0.36 -4.29
CA TYR A 170 16.81 0.50 -3.42
C TYR A 170 17.00 1.95 -2.94
N ALA A 171 15.99 2.79 -3.14
CA ALA A 171 15.96 4.17 -2.71
C ALA A 171 15.72 4.33 -1.20
N HIS A 172 15.62 3.22 -0.48
CA HIS A 172 15.49 3.16 0.98
C HIS A 172 16.48 2.16 1.56
N PRO A 173 17.10 2.40 2.74
CA PRO A 173 18.05 1.48 3.36
C PRO A 173 17.49 0.06 3.52
N GLY A 174 18.21 -0.94 3.04
CA GLY A 174 17.77 -2.34 3.02
C GLY A 174 16.91 -2.73 1.82
N GLY A 175 16.39 -1.75 1.07
CA GLY A 175 15.47 -1.94 -0.03
C GLY A 175 14.02 -2.12 0.41
N VAL A 176 13.09 -1.74 -0.44
CA VAL A 176 11.66 -1.76 -0.20
C VAL A 176 10.91 -2.35 -1.39
N PHE A 177 9.84 -3.09 -1.14
CA PHE A 177 8.91 -3.54 -2.18
C PHE A 177 7.83 -2.50 -2.42
N VAL A 178 7.70 -2.12 -3.67
CA VAL A 178 6.55 -1.39 -4.19
C VAL A 178 5.59 -2.41 -4.78
N TYR A 179 4.33 -2.33 -4.38
CA TYR A 179 3.29 -3.25 -4.85
C TYR A 179 2.36 -2.57 -5.85
N ARG A 180 2.05 -3.26 -6.94
CA ARG A 180 0.95 -2.88 -7.83
C ARG A 180 -0.14 -3.94 -7.76
N ILE A 181 -1.30 -3.56 -7.23
CA ILE A 181 -2.48 -4.40 -7.10
C ILE A 181 -3.40 -4.10 -8.26
N THR A 182 -3.80 -5.11 -9.01
CA THR A 182 -4.67 -4.98 -10.18
C THR A 182 -5.86 -5.93 -10.05
N TRP A 183 -7.07 -5.44 -10.31
CA TRP A 183 -8.30 -6.20 -10.33
C TRP A 183 -9.35 -5.50 -11.21
N HIS A 184 -10.01 -6.22 -12.15
CA HIS A 184 -10.99 -5.66 -13.09
C HIS A 184 -10.53 -4.37 -13.79
N GLY A 185 -9.29 -4.34 -14.28
CA GLY A 185 -8.69 -3.17 -14.92
C GLY A 185 -8.34 -2.01 -14.00
N GLN A 186 -8.76 -2.03 -12.73
CA GLN A 186 -8.38 -1.05 -11.71
C GLN A 186 -6.99 -1.35 -11.19
N SER A 187 -6.22 -0.34 -10.83
CA SER A 187 -4.87 -0.53 -10.30
C SER A 187 -4.47 0.49 -9.25
N ILE A 188 -3.83 -0.02 -8.19
CA ILE A 188 -3.28 0.76 -7.10
C ILE A 188 -1.79 0.47 -7.03
N VAL A 189 -0.97 1.51 -6.89
CA VAL A 189 0.46 1.36 -6.58
C VAL A 189 0.74 1.89 -5.19
N TYR A 190 1.38 1.05 -4.36
CA TYR A 190 1.82 1.38 -3.00
C TYR A 190 3.34 1.50 -3.01
N ALA A 191 3.82 2.73 -2.94
CA ALA A 191 5.22 3.12 -3.03
C ALA A 191 5.63 3.92 -1.78
N THR A 192 5.55 3.28 -0.61
CA THR A 192 6.05 3.83 0.65
C THR A 192 7.57 3.72 0.70
N ASP A 193 8.21 4.53 1.53
CA ASP A 193 9.64 4.46 1.85
C ASP A 193 10.52 4.44 0.59
N THR A 194 10.30 5.43 -0.25
CA THR A 194 11.08 5.63 -1.46
C THR A 194 11.59 7.07 -1.52
N GLU A 195 12.90 7.23 -1.68
CA GLU A 195 13.50 8.55 -1.87
C GLU A 195 13.55 8.89 -3.36
N GLY A 196 12.99 10.05 -3.72
CA GLY A 196 13.18 10.64 -5.03
C GLY A 196 14.54 11.32 -5.10
N TYR A 197 15.29 11.08 -6.18
CA TYR A 197 16.53 11.81 -6.46
C TYR A 197 16.27 12.92 -7.48
N VAL A 198 17.29 13.66 -7.84
CA VAL A 198 17.22 14.63 -8.95
C VAL A 198 16.77 13.92 -10.22
N GLY A 199 15.55 14.19 -10.63
CA GLY A 199 14.83 13.43 -11.66
C GLY A 199 14.18 12.15 -11.07
N THR A 200 13.02 11.81 -11.61
CA THR A 200 12.23 10.68 -11.11
C THR A 200 12.93 9.33 -11.34
N ASP A 201 12.73 8.37 -10.43
CA ASP A 201 13.12 6.98 -10.68
C ASP A 201 12.32 6.40 -11.86
N LYS A 202 13.01 6.21 -12.99
CA LYS A 202 12.40 5.71 -14.22
C LYS A 202 11.80 4.31 -14.08
N ARG A 203 12.31 3.47 -13.17
CA ARG A 203 11.78 2.14 -12.91
C ARG A 203 10.46 2.24 -12.17
N LEU A 204 10.41 3.09 -11.14
CA LEU A 204 9.19 3.37 -10.38
C LEU A 204 8.12 4.01 -11.27
N VAL A 205 8.47 5.03 -12.06
CA VAL A 205 7.57 5.67 -13.03
C VAL A 205 6.99 4.65 -14.01
N LYS A 206 7.82 3.76 -14.57
CA LYS A 206 7.35 2.69 -15.46
C LYS A 206 6.43 1.70 -14.74
N PHE A 207 6.73 1.36 -13.50
CA PHE A 207 5.94 0.43 -12.70
C PHE A 207 4.59 1.03 -12.28
N ALA A 208 4.56 2.32 -11.97
CA ALA A 208 3.36 3.06 -11.59
C ALA A 208 2.55 3.57 -12.79
N LYS A 209 3.02 3.32 -14.02
CA LYS A 209 2.38 3.88 -15.23
C LYS A 209 0.89 3.58 -15.28
N ASP A 210 0.09 4.63 -15.55
CA ASP A 210 -1.37 4.59 -15.68
C ASP A 210 -2.10 3.96 -14.46
N ALA A 211 -1.51 4.01 -13.25
CA ALA A 211 -2.19 3.59 -12.03
C ALA A 211 -3.38 4.52 -11.73
N ASP A 212 -4.53 3.94 -11.31
CA ASP A 212 -5.67 4.75 -10.89
C ASP A 212 -5.35 5.53 -9.62
N VAL A 213 -4.64 4.90 -8.67
CA VAL A 213 -4.15 5.54 -7.44
C VAL A 213 -2.67 5.20 -7.25
N LEU A 214 -1.86 6.22 -7.04
CA LEU A 214 -0.50 6.12 -6.57
C LEU A 214 -0.45 6.59 -5.11
N ILE A 215 -0.19 5.68 -4.17
CA ILE A 215 0.12 5.97 -2.77
C ILE A 215 1.65 6.09 -2.71
N HIS A 216 2.17 7.28 -2.44
CA HIS A 216 3.61 7.56 -2.51
C HIS A 216 4.13 8.17 -1.22
N ASP A 217 5.32 7.75 -0.84
CA ASP A 217 6.09 8.41 0.22
C ASP A 217 6.18 9.92 -0.03
N SER A 218 5.90 10.67 0.99
CA SER A 218 6.01 12.14 0.97
C SER A 218 6.26 12.63 2.39
N GLN A 219 7.25 12.02 3.04
CA GLN A 219 7.52 12.26 4.45
C GLN A 219 7.88 13.72 4.70
N TYR A 220 8.62 14.34 3.78
CA TYR A 220 9.25 15.64 4.05
C TYR A 220 8.67 16.79 3.23
N LEU A 221 8.70 17.98 3.86
CA LEU A 221 8.69 19.25 3.15
C LEU A 221 10.01 19.42 2.38
N ASP A 222 10.00 20.11 1.25
CA ASP A 222 11.22 20.37 0.48
C ASP A 222 12.28 21.12 1.31
N GLU A 223 11.85 22.12 2.09
CA GLU A 223 12.75 22.87 2.96
C GLU A 223 13.35 21.99 4.06
N HIS A 224 12.61 21.04 4.62
CA HIS A 224 13.13 20.07 5.59
C HIS A 224 14.18 19.16 4.94
N TYR A 225 13.85 18.60 3.79
CA TYR A 225 14.74 17.68 3.06
C TYR A 225 16.10 18.34 2.78
N TRP A 226 16.11 19.61 2.39
CA TRP A 226 17.33 20.36 2.09
C TRP A 226 17.99 20.99 3.32
N GLY A 227 17.48 20.80 4.54
CA GLY A 227 18.02 21.39 5.77
C GLY A 227 17.82 22.92 5.86
N GLN A 228 16.78 23.43 5.22
CA GLN A 228 16.43 24.85 5.21
C GLN A 228 15.31 25.17 6.22
N LEU A 229 14.68 24.14 6.77
CA LEU A 229 13.62 24.31 7.78
C LEU A 229 14.25 24.47 9.17
N GLU A 230 13.99 25.61 9.82
CA GLU A 230 14.53 25.90 11.16
C GLU A 230 14.08 24.83 12.18
N GLY A 231 15.03 24.34 12.97
CA GLY A 231 14.79 23.31 13.99
C GLY A 231 14.77 21.87 13.47
N PHE A 232 14.98 21.64 12.16
CA PHE A 232 15.02 20.32 11.55
C PHE A 232 16.36 20.09 10.83
N PRO A 233 17.00 18.92 11.01
CA PRO A 233 18.20 18.57 10.25
C PRO A 233 17.85 18.25 8.81
N ALA A 234 18.81 18.34 7.89
CA ALA A 234 18.65 17.81 6.51
C ALA A 234 18.43 16.30 6.54
N THR A 235 17.54 15.81 5.65
CA THR A 235 17.12 14.39 5.63
C THR A 235 17.43 13.66 4.33
N GLN A 236 18.28 14.24 3.50
CA GLN A 236 18.79 13.60 2.27
C GLN A 236 19.48 12.27 2.59
N GLY A 237 19.13 11.22 1.82
CA GLY A 237 19.67 9.89 2.03
C GLY A 237 19.02 9.06 3.14
N TYR A 238 17.94 9.58 3.76
CA TYR A 238 17.18 8.82 4.76
C TYR A 238 16.19 7.82 4.13
N GLY A 239 16.02 7.88 2.80
CA GLY A 239 15.18 6.93 2.07
C GLY A 239 13.73 7.39 1.90
N HIS A 240 13.45 8.70 2.01
CA HIS A 240 12.12 9.27 1.93
C HIS A 240 12.04 10.48 1.00
N SER A 241 10.87 10.65 0.38
CA SER A 241 10.60 11.70 -0.60
C SER A 241 10.03 12.96 0.01
N THR A 242 10.12 14.05 -0.77
CA THR A 242 9.35 15.26 -0.54
C THR A 242 8.02 15.23 -1.29
N VAL A 243 7.15 16.21 -0.99
CA VAL A 243 5.89 16.43 -1.71
C VAL A 243 6.14 16.64 -3.21
N THR A 244 7.16 17.45 -3.56
CA THR A 244 7.51 17.72 -4.97
C THR A 244 7.94 16.45 -5.69
N MET A 245 8.80 15.62 -5.08
CA MET A 245 9.23 14.34 -5.66
C MET A 245 8.05 13.40 -5.91
N ALA A 246 7.10 13.28 -4.96
CA ALA A 246 5.91 12.48 -5.12
C ALA A 246 5.03 12.95 -6.29
N CYS A 247 4.84 14.28 -6.42
CA CYS A 247 4.10 14.88 -7.54
C CYS A 247 4.78 14.65 -8.89
N GLU A 248 6.11 14.73 -8.96
CA GLU A 248 6.87 14.44 -10.19
C GLU A 248 6.70 12.98 -10.63
N VAL A 249 6.72 12.01 -9.71
CA VAL A 249 6.46 10.60 -10.01
C VAL A 249 5.03 10.42 -10.50
N ALA A 250 4.03 11.02 -9.83
CA ALA A 250 2.62 10.94 -10.22
C ALA A 250 2.38 11.49 -11.64
N ALA A 251 2.92 12.67 -11.93
CA ALA A 251 2.81 13.29 -13.25
C ALA A 251 3.51 12.47 -14.34
N SER A 252 4.75 12.01 -14.07
CA SER A 252 5.55 11.24 -15.03
C SER A 252 4.98 9.84 -15.30
N SER A 253 4.29 9.24 -14.32
CA SER A 253 3.64 7.93 -14.46
C SER A 253 2.22 8.01 -15.01
N LEU A 254 1.66 9.21 -15.21
CA LEU A 254 0.26 9.43 -15.60
C LEU A 254 -0.71 8.78 -14.60
N ALA A 255 -0.42 8.84 -13.31
CA ALA A 255 -1.31 8.36 -12.26
C ALA A 255 -2.63 9.16 -12.26
N GLY A 256 -3.75 8.49 -11.97
CA GLY A 256 -5.05 9.14 -11.89
C GLY A 256 -5.19 10.01 -10.64
N GLN A 257 -4.73 9.52 -9.49
CA GLN A 257 -4.74 10.23 -8.22
C GLN A 257 -3.44 9.97 -7.45
N LEU A 258 -2.91 10.99 -6.80
CA LEU A 258 -1.78 10.88 -5.86
C LEU A 258 -2.28 10.93 -4.42
N VAL A 259 -1.85 9.97 -3.61
CA VAL A 259 -2.04 9.99 -2.15
C VAL A 259 -0.68 10.16 -1.49
N LEU A 260 -0.48 11.31 -0.85
CA LEU A 260 0.69 11.60 -0.02
C LEU A 260 0.62 10.71 1.22
N PHE A 261 1.67 9.95 1.47
CA PHE A 261 1.69 8.93 2.52
C PHE A 261 2.99 9.00 3.35
N HIS A 262 3.03 8.28 4.46
CA HIS A 262 4.23 8.14 5.31
C HIS A 262 4.69 9.47 5.90
N HIS A 263 3.75 10.23 6.49
CA HIS A 263 4.01 11.58 7.00
C HIS A 263 5.00 11.61 8.16
N ASP A 264 5.88 12.60 8.18
CA ASP A 264 6.83 12.80 9.28
C ASP A 264 6.08 12.93 10.64
N PRO A 265 6.49 12.16 11.66
CA PRO A 265 5.82 12.18 12.96
C PRO A 265 5.89 13.53 13.69
N ALA A 266 6.89 14.38 13.38
CA ALA A 266 7.00 15.71 13.95
C ALA A 266 6.05 16.74 13.31
N TYR A 267 5.42 16.40 12.18
CA TYR A 267 4.54 17.33 11.49
C TYR A 267 3.13 17.35 12.09
N THR A 268 2.68 18.58 12.38
CA THR A 268 1.31 18.85 12.87
C THR A 268 0.29 18.74 11.73
N ASP A 269 -0.99 18.63 12.08
CA ASP A 269 -2.11 18.67 11.14
C ASP A 269 -2.07 19.90 10.21
N ASN A 270 -1.62 21.06 10.72
CA ASN A 270 -1.49 22.27 9.91
C ASN A 270 -0.38 22.17 8.87
N MET A 271 0.75 21.54 9.21
CA MET A 271 1.85 21.29 8.27
C MET A 271 1.38 20.33 7.15
N LEU A 272 0.72 19.23 7.51
CA LEU A 272 0.19 18.29 6.52
C LEU A 272 -0.87 18.92 5.61
N ALA A 273 -1.74 19.78 6.15
CA ALA A 273 -2.66 20.56 5.32
C ALA A 273 -1.92 21.53 4.38
N GLY A 274 -0.75 22.03 4.76
CA GLY A 274 0.16 22.77 3.89
C GLY A 274 0.70 21.92 2.76
N MET A 275 1.23 20.73 3.08
CA MET A 275 1.75 19.75 2.10
C MET A 275 0.69 19.39 1.07
N GLU A 276 -0.54 19.13 1.51
CA GLU A 276 -1.66 18.82 0.61
C GLU A 276 -1.97 19.97 -0.35
N ARG A 277 -1.96 21.22 0.13
CA ARG A 277 -2.14 22.40 -0.76
C ARG A 277 -1.02 22.53 -1.79
N THR A 278 0.22 22.32 -1.36
CA THR A 278 1.38 22.29 -2.27
C THR A 278 1.22 21.21 -3.31
N ALA A 279 0.89 19.97 -2.91
CA ALA A 279 0.66 18.88 -3.85
C ALA A 279 -0.42 19.20 -4.87
N LYS A 280 -1.58 19.73 -4.43
CA LYS A 280 -2.68 20.11 -5.33
C LYS A 280 -2.30 21.20 -6.34
N SER A 281 -1.34 22.05 -6.02
CA SER A 281 -0.84 23.04 -6.98
C SER A 281 0.09 22.46 -8.04
N LEU A 282 0.75 21.32 -7.73
CA LEU A 282 1.69 20.62 -8.62
C LEU A 282 1.00 19.48 -9.39
N PHE A 283 0.08 18.76 -8.73
CA PHE A 283 -0.70 17.68 -9.28
C PHE A 283 -2.12 17.76 -8.69
N ALA A 284 -3.09 18.21 -9.50
CA ALA A 284 -4.42 18.62 -9.02
C ALA A 284 -5.16 17.52 -8.25
N ASP A 285 -5.09 16.27 -8.73
CA ASP A 285 -5.73 15.11 -8.09
C ASP A 285 -4.86 14.51 -6.98
N SER A 286 -4.47 15.35 -6.01
CA SER A 286 -3.69 14.95 -4.84
C SER A 286 -4.50 15.03 -3.56
N VAL A 287 -4.23 14.12 -2.62
CA VAL A 287 -4.77 14.16 -1.26
C VAL A 287 -3.70 13.71 -0.27
N ALA A 288 -3.63 14.31 0.91
CA ALA A 288 -2.83 13.77 1.99
C ALA A 288 -3.61 12.66 2.70
N ALA A 289 -3.00 11.48 2.85
CA ALA A 289 -3.60 10.38 3.57
C ALA A 289 -3.92 10.78 5.02
N HIS A 290 -5.05 10.34 5.50
CA HIS A 290 -5.43 10.43 6.92
C HIS A 290 -6.12 9.13 7.35
N GLU A 291 -6.08 8.84 8.63
CA GLU A 291 -6.81 7.70 9.18
C GLU A 291 -8.31 7.82 8.89
N GLY A 292 -8.88 6.75 8.34
CA GLY A 292 -10.27 6.70 7.90
C GLY A 292 -10.53 7.23 6.49
N LEU A 293 -9.54 7.77 5.77
CA LEU A 293 -9.69 8.10 4.34
C LEU A 293 -10.08 6.84 3.57
N GLU A 294 -11.14 6.95 2.77
CA GLU A 294 -11.60 5.90 1.87
C GLU A 294 -11.59 6.40 0.42
N ILE A 295 -11.03 5.59 -0.48
CA ILE A 295 -11.04 5.82 -1.93
C ILE A 295 -11.70 4.62 -2.58
N THR A 296 -12.68 4.85 -3.44
CA THR A 296 -13.37 3.81 -4.19
C THR A 296 -13.06 3.95 -5.67
N LEU A 297 -12.56 2.89 -6.27
CA LEU A 297 -12.34 2.77 -7.70
C LEU A 297 -13.49 1.99 -8.33
N SER A 298 -14.02 2.52 -9.43
CA SER A 298 -15.03 1.82 -10.24
C SER A 298 -14.34 1.03 -11.36
N PRO A 299 -14.92 -0.12 -11.78
CA PRO A 299 -14.37 -0.88 -12.90
C PRO A 299 -14.18 0.00 -14.11
N ARG A 300 -13.03 -0.10 -14.77
CA ARG A 300 -12.86 0.47 -16.10
C ARG A 300 -13.65 -0.39 -17.08
N PHE A 301 -14.72 0.14 -17.63
CA PHE A 301 -15.39 -0.51 -18.77
C PHE A 301 -14.42 -0.52 -19.95
N ASP A 302 -13.94 -1.70 -20.30
CA ASP A 302 -13.19 -1.87 -21.54
C ASP A 302 -14.16 -1.81 -22.72
N TYR A 303 -14.37 -0.62 -23.25
CA TYR A 303 -15.20 -0.39 -24.43
C TYR A 303 -14.69 -1.15 -25.68
N ALA A 304 -13.42 -1.59 -25.69
CA ALA A 304 -12.86 -2.39 -26.78
C ALA A 304 -13.40 -3.84 -26.82
N ASN A 305 -13.83 -4.35 -25.68
CA ASN A 305 -14.40 -5.71 -25.52
C ASN A 305 -15.90 -5.70 -25.14
N ALA A 306 -16.54 -4.54 -25.09
CA ALA A 306 -17.99 -4.47 -24.87
C ALA A 306 -18.70 -5.17 -26.03
N PRO A 307 -19.65 -6.12 -25.78
CA PRO A 307 -20.43 -6.71 -26.86
C PRO A 307 -21.17 -5.59 -27.57
N LEU A 308 -20.88 -5.45 -28.89
CA LEU A 308 -21.56 -4.46 -29.74
C LEU A 308 -23.06 -4.44 -29.46
N SER A 309 -23.61 -3.27 -29.22
CA SER A 309 -25.04 -3.09 -29.05
C SER A 309 -25.77 -3.59 -30.31
N ALA A 310 -27.04 -3.92 -30.18
CA ALA A 310 -27.85 -4.42 -31.33
C ALA A 310 -27.76 -3.48 -32.54
N LYS A 311 -27.73 -2.16 -32.32
CA LYS A 311 -27.53 -1.14 -33.36
C LYS A 311 -26.13 -1.17 -34.02
N GLU A 312 -25.09 -1.38 -33.28
CA GLU A 312 -23.73 -1.45 -33.81
C GLU A 312 -23.48 -2.74 -34.62
N ARG A 313 -24.15 -3.84 -34.25
CA ARG A 313 -24.15 -5.08 -35.05
C ARG A 313 -24.86 -4.91 -36.39
N GLU A 314 -25.97 -4.19 -36.43
CA GLU A 314 -26.71 -3.89 -37.70
C GLU A 314 -25.85 -3.05 -38.65
N VAL A 315 -25.08 -2.06 -38.14
CA VAL A 315 -24.17 -1.23 -38.93
C VAL A 315 -23.02 -2.05 -39.50
N GLN A 316 -22.46 -2.97 -38.73
CA GLN A 316 -21.35 -3.83 -39.15
C GLN A 316 -21.79 -4.86 -40.21
N TYR A 317 -23.03 -5.38 -40.15
CA TYR A 317 -23.61 -6.22 -41.19
C TYR A 317 -23.93 -5.45 -42.48
N ALA A 318 -24.31 -4.17 -42.40
CA ALA A 318 -24.60 -3.33 -43.55
C ALA A 318 -23.34 -2.83 -44.31
N GLN A 319 -22.15 -2.89 -43.68
CA GLN A 319 -20.87 -2.50 -44.33
C GLN A 319 -20.10 -3.69 -44.94
N ASN A 320 -20.49 -4.93 -44.63
CA ASN A 320 -19.84 -6.15 -45.13
C ASN A 320 -20.71 -6.97 -46.10
N GLY A 321 -21.85 -6.46 -46.52
CA GLY A 321 -22.73 -6.93 -47.60
C GLY A 321 -22.71 -5.93 -48.76
#